data_6aebd50dad918921cb7d733e7ee96dcf
#
_entry.id   6aebd50dad918921cb7d733e7ee96dcf
#
_cell.length_a   1.000
_cell.length_b   1.000
_cell.length_c   1.000
_cell.angle_alpha   90.00
_cell.angle_beta   90.00
_cell.angle_gamma   90.00
#
_symmetry.space_group_name_H-M   'P 1'
#
loop_
_entity.id
_entity.type
_entity.pdbx_description
1 polymer ?
#
loop_
_entity_poly.entity_id
_entity_poly.type
_entity_poly.pdbx_seq_one_letter_code
_entity_poly.pdbx_strand_id
1 'polypeptide(L)'
;QTAAMCNSVVRHARMLAAMPIFHGFGLGVCIHTMLEVGGTSILVPQFNVKKYAELIKKEKPNYIAGVPTLFEAITRNPYLDGEKLDYLRGVFSGGDSLSVELKRRFDAFLEAHGATVHVREGYGTTECVTASCLTPYNQEREGSIGLPYPDTYYQICAVGTNDEVP
;
A
#
# COMPACT_ATOMS: atom_id res chain seq x y z
N GLN A 1 12.68 5.19 6.45
CA GLN A 1 11.54 4.53 5.76
C GLN A 1 10.45 4.13 6.76
N THR A 2 10.77 3.29 7.74
CA THR A 2 9.80 2.87 8.78
C THR A 2 9.18 4.08 9.49
N ALA A 3 9.97 5.07 9.89
CA ALA A 3 9.48 6.29 10.52
C ALA A 3 8.49 7.06 9.64
N ALA A 4 8.76 7.17 8.33
CA ALA A 4 7.84 7.81 7.39
C ALA A 4 6.51 7.04 7.23
N MET A 5 6.58 5.71 7.22
CA MET A 5 5.37 4.87 7.22
C MET A 5 4.61 5.00 8.55
N CYS A 6 5.31 5.05 9.69
CA CYS A 6 4.70 5.18 11.01
C CYS A 6 3.90 6.48 11.18
N ASN A 7 4.31 7.56 10.54
CA ASN A 7 3.50 8.79 10.48
C ASN A 7 2.18 8.61 9.72
N SER A 8 2.07 7.54 8.95
CA SER A 8 0.87 7.18 8.19
C SER A 8 0.08 6.03 8.83
N VAL A 9 0.61 5.39 9.86
CA VAL A 9 0.02 4.23 10.51
C VAL A 9 -0.20 4.52 12.00
N VAL A 10 -1.43 4.32 12.47
CA VAL A 10 -1.77 4.55 13.87
C VAL A 10 -1.29 3.41 14.77
N ARG A 11 -1.02 3.72 16.05
CA ARG A 11 -0.61 2.72 17.04
C ARG A 11 -1.70 1.64 17.21
N HIS A 12 -1.25 0.42 17.48
CA HIS A 12 -2.12 -0.75 17.71
C HIS A 12 -3.03 -1.10 16.52
N ALA A 13 -2.74 -0.58 15.34
CA ALA A 13 -3.48 -0.90 14.14
C ALA A 13 -3.23 -2.34 13.68
N ARG A 14 -4.07 -2.81 12.78
CA ARG A 14 -4.01 -4.14 12.19
C ARG A 14 -3.79 -4.00 10.69
N MET A 15 -2.82 -4.73 10.14
CA MET A 15 -2.51 -4.77 8.71
C MET A 15 -2.65 -6.18 8.17
N LEU A 16 -3.34 -6.31 7.05
CA LEU A 16 -3.42 -7.57 6.33
C LEU A 16 -2.20 -7.71 5.40
N ALA A 17 -1.29 -8.60 5.78
CA ALA A 17 0.02 -8.78 5.16
C ALA A 17 -0.04 -9.91 4.12
N ALA A 18 -0.44 -9.59 2.89
CA ALA A 18 -0.49 -10.54 1.78
C ALA A 18 0.79 -10.55 0.93
N MET A 19 1.68 -9.60 1.16
CA MET A 19 2.95 -9.54 0.42
C MET A 19 3.96 -10.53 0.97
N PRO A 20 4.77 -11.17 0.09
CA PRO A 20 5.79 -12.11 0.52
C PRO A 20 6.77 -11.49 1.52
N ILE A 21 6.98 -12.13 2.66
CA ILE A 21 7.85 -11.62 3.73
C ILE A 21 9.34 -11.72 3.41
N PHE A 22 9.72 -12.46 2.38
CA PHE A 22 11.10 -12.47 1.87
C PHE A 22 11.38 -11.28 0.93
N HIS A 23 10.37 -10.52 0.55
CA HIS A 23 10.49 -9.30 -0.24
C HIS A 23 10.42 -8.06 0.68
N GLY A 24 11.21 -7.04 0.38
CA GLY A 24 11.28 -5.80 1.18
C GLY A 24 9.92 -5.16 1.42
N PHE A 25 9.00 -5.19 0.45
CA PHE A 25 7.64 -4.67 0.62
C PHE A 25 6.88 -5.42 1.73
N GLY A 26 6.87 -6.75 1.70
CA GLY A 26 6.22 -7.54 2.75
C GLY A 26 6.90 -7.38 4.11
N LEU A 27 8.23 -7.52 4.15
CA LEU A 27 8.98 -7.41 5.40
C LEU A 27 8.95 -5.99 5.98
N GLY A 28 9.25 -4.98 5.16
CA GLY A 28 9.37 -3.59 5.62
C GLY A 28 8.00 -2.97 5.92
N VAL A 29 7.10 -2.96 4.95
CA VAL A 29 5.80 -2.28 5.10
C VAL A 29 4.84 -3.09 5.98
N CYS A 30 4.70 -4.40 5.73
CA CYS A 30 3.67 -5.17 6.41
C CYS A 30 4.10 -5.69 7.79
N ILE A 31 5.39 -5.91 8.05
CA ILE A 31 5.89 -6.47 9.30
C ILE A 31 6.57 -5.39 10.15
N HIS A 32 7.71 -4.83 9.70
CA HIS A 32 8.49 -3.90 10.51
C HIS A 32 7.71 -2.65 10.90
N THR A 33 6.96 -2.06 9.97
CA THR A 33 6.13 -0.89 10.27
C THR A 33 5.12 -1.19 11.39
N MET A 34 4.49 -2.36 11.33
CA MET A 34 3.51 -2.75 12.35
C MET A 34 4.16 -3.03 13.71
N LEU A 35 5.34 -3.65 13.74
CA LEU A 35 6.09 -3.86 14.98
C LEU A 35 6.48 -2.53 15.63
N GLU A 36 6.93 -1.56 14.84
CA GLU A 36 7.34 -0.23 15.31
C GLU A 36 6.19 0.54 15.99
N VAL A 37 4.97 0.42 15.45
CA VAL A 37 3.80 1.09 16.04
C VAL A 37 3.08 0.25 17.11
N GLY A 38 3.62 -0.91 17.46
CA GLY A 38 2.95 -1.84 18.38
C GLY A 38 1.64 -2.40 17.82
N GLY A 39 1.57 -2.54 16.51
CA GLY A 39 0.41 -3.05 15.78
C GLY A 39 0.45 -4.56 15.58
N THR A 40 -0.49 -5.05 14.78
CA THR A 40 -0.64 -6.48 14.46
C THR A 40 -0.54 -6.70 12.97
N SER A 41 0.36 -7.57 12.54
CA SER A 41 0.42 -8.07 11.16
C SER A 41 -0.35 -9.37 11.05
N ILE A 42 -1.40 -9.39 10.24
CA ILE A 42 -2.20 -10.58 9.95
C ILE A 42 -1.60 -11.24 8.72
N LEU A 43 -0.85 -12.32 8.91
CA LEU A 43 -0.12 -12.97 7.83
C LEU A 43 -1.06 -13.76 6.92
N VAL A 44 -0.86 -13.60 5.62
CA VAL A 44 -1.54 -14.34 4.55
C VAL A 44 -0.51 -15.15 3.79
N PRO A 45 -0.21 -16.39 4.21
CA PRO A 45 0.88 -17.18 3.65
C PRO A 45 0.74 -17.47 2.15
N GLN A 46 -0.50 -17.57 1.69
CA GLN A 46 -0.82 -17.79 0.27
C GLN A 46 -2.01 -16.93 -0.12
N PHE A 47 -1.78 -16.08 -1.12
CA PHE A 47 -2.86 -15.25 -1.65
C PHE A 47 -3.89 -16.08 -2.40
N ASN A 48 -5.14 -15.88 -2.02
CA ASN A 48 -6.32 -16.32 -2.76
C ASN A 48 -7.39 -15.25 -2.51
N VAL A 49 -7.98 -14.72 -3.56
CA VAL A 49 -8.90 -13.58 -3.48
C VAL A 49 -10.09 -13.82 -2.55
N LYS A 50 -10.68 -15.03 -2.57
CA LYS A 50 -11.78 -15.39 -1.68
C LYS A 50 -11.37 -15.40 -0.22
N LYS A 51 -10.27 -16.10 0.09
CA LYS A 51 -9.72 -16.14 1.46
C LYS A 51 -9.29 -14.76 1.95
N TYR A 52 -8.74 -13.93 1.06
CA TYR A 52 -8.36 -12.57 1.39
C TYR A 52 -9.58 -11.73 1.75
N ALA A 53 -10.66 -11.82 0.99
CA ALA A 53 -11.92 -11.15 1.30
C ALA A 53 -12.55 -11.66 2.61
N GLU A 54 -12.50 -12.97 2.88
CA GLU A 54 -12.94 -13.56 4.14
C GLU A 54 -12.14 -13.01 5.33
N LEU A 55 -10.82 -12.83 5.17
CA LEU A 55 -9.97 -12.23 6.19
C LEU A 55 -10.27 -10.74 6.39
N ILE A 56 -10.52 -9.98 5.33
CA ILE A 56 -10.97 -8.58 5.43
C ILE A 56 -12.23 -8.50 6.30
N LYS A 57 -13.24 -9.31 6.01
CA LYS A 57 -14.51 -9.35 6.76
C LYS A 57 -14.32 -9.74 8.22
N LYS A 58 -13.52 -10.77 8.47
CA LYS A 58 -13.32 -11.32 9.81
C LYS A 58 -12.45 -10.44 10.68
N GLU A 59 -11.33 -10.00 10.13
CA GLU A 59 -10.27 -9.34 10.89
C GLU A 59 -10.40 -7.82 10.91
N LYS A 60 -11.17 -7.24 9.98
CA LYS A 60 -11.40 -5.80 9.84
C LYS A 60 -10.09 -4.99 9.95
N PRO A 61 -9.10 -5.25 9.08
CA PRO A 61 -7.80 -4.61 9.18
C PRO A 61 -7.92 -3.09 8.93
N ASN A 62 -7.13 -2.30 9.63
CA ASN A 62 -7.06 -0.87 9.39
C ASN A 62 -6.27 -0.54 8.12
N TYR A 63 -5.35 -1.41 7.76
CA TYR A 63 -4.46 -1.22 6.61
C TYR A 63 -4.40 -2.47 5.74
N ILE A 64 -4.37 -2.22 4.44
CA ILE A 64 -4.05 -3.24 3.44
C ILE A 64 -2.92 -2.72 2.55
N ALA A 65 -2.01 -3.60 2.19
CA ALA A 65 -0.92 -3.32 1.28
C ALA A 65 -0.85 -4.39 0.21
N GLY A 66 -0.63 -3.99 -1.03
CA GLY A 66 -0.62 -4.93 -2.13
C GLY A 66 -0.05 -4.38 -3.43
N VAL A 67 0.08 -5.26 -4.39
CA VAL A 67 0.39 -4.94 -5.77
C VAL A 67 -0.89 -4.64 -6.56
N PRO A 68 -0.83 -3.91 -7.69
CA PRO A 68 -2.01 -3.57 -8.49
C PRO A 68 -2.91 -4.76 -8.84
N THR A 69 -2.33 -5.91 -9.16
CA THR A 69 -3.08 -7.13 -9.48
C THR A 69 -3.93 -7.65 -8.32
N LEU A 70 -3.53 -7.40 -7.06
CA LEU A 70 -4.34 -7.72 -5.89
C LEU A 70 -5.62 -6.86 -5.86
N PHE A 71 -5.49 -5.56 -6.07
CA PHE A 71 -6.63 -4.64 -6.10
C PHE A 71 -7.56 -4.94 -7.26
N GLU A 72 -7.01 -5.27 -8.43
CA GLU A 72 -7.82 -5.71 -9.56
C GLU A 72 -8.60 -6.99 -9.25
N ALA A 73 -7.97 -7.97 -8.61
CA ALA A 73 -8.63 -9.20 -8.21
C ALA A 73 -9.76 -8.95 -7.21
N ILE A 74 -9.61 -8.00 -6.28
CA ILE A 74 -10.67 -7.63 -5.34
C ILE A 74 -11.86 -7.00 -6.07
N THR A 75 -11.62 -6.02 -6.95
CA THR A 75 -12.70 -5.32 -7.67
C THR A 75 -13.48 -6.17 -8.65
N ARG A 76 -12.85 -7.22 -9.20
CA ARG A 76 -13.50 -8.13 -10.16
C ARG A 76 -14.32 -9.23 -9.53
N ASN A 77 -14.29 -9.37 -8.21
CA ASN A 77 -14.95 -10.46 -7.51
C ASN A 77 -15.96 -9.95 -6.49
N PRO A 78 -17.15 -10.59 -6.39
CA PRO A 78 -18.23 -10.12 -5.52
C PRO A 78 -18.05 -10.51 -4.05
N TYR A 79 -16.85 -10.97 -3.66
CA TYR A 79 -16.63 -11.50 -2.30
C TYR A 79 -16.74 -10.44 -1.19
N LEU A 80 -16.65 -9.16 -1.53
CA LEU A 80 -16.83 -8.03 -0.60
C LEU A 80 -18.17 -7.30 -0.80
N ASP A 81 -19.05 -7.77 -1.68
CA ASP A 81 -20.35 -7.14 -1.91
C ASP A 81 -21.13 -7.03 -0.59
N GLY A 82 -21.66 -5.84 -0.33
CA GLY A 82 -22.40 -5.52 0.90
C GLY A 82 -21.53 -5.35 2.17
N GLU A 83 -20.23 -5.59 2.10
CA GLU A 83 -19.33 -5.33 3.23
C GLU A 83 -19.04 -3.83 3.35
N LYS A 84 -19.01 -3.34 4.60
CA LYS A 84 -18.56 -1.98 4.89
C LYS A 84 -17.07 -1.98 5.21
N LEU A 85 -16.33 -1.10 4.53
CA LEU A 85 -14.88 -0.95 4.69
C LEU A 85 -14.51 0.36 5.42
N ASP A 86 -15.44 0.91 6.20
CA ASP A 86 -15.30 2.16 6.98
C ASP A 86 -14.22 2.09 8.07
N TYR A 87 -13.78 0.90 8.41
CA TYR A 87 -12.66 0.66 9.34
C TYR A 87 -11.28 0.83 8.70
N LEU A 88 -11.20 0.90 7.36
CA LEU A 88 -9.93 1.14 6.66
C LEU A 88 -9.43 2.57 6.93
N ARG A 89 -8.14 2.66 7.22
CA ARG A 89 -7.40 3.92 7.45
C ARG A 89 -6.29 4.15 6.45
N GLY A 90 -5.95 3.14 5.66
CA GLY A 90 -4.97 3.27 4.59
C GLY A 90 -4.90 2.04 3.69
N VAL A 91 -4.64 2.33 2.42
CA VAL A 91 -4.43 1.35 1.37
C VAL A 91 -3.16 1.73 0.63
N PHE A 92 -2.20 0.81 0.59
CA PHE A 92 -0.89 1.05 0.00
C PHE A 92 -0.68 0.16 -1.21
N SER A 93 -0.36 0.77 -2.35
CA SER A 93 0.05 0.10 -3.58
C SER A 93 1.54 0.29 -3.83
N GLY A 94 2.22 -0.77 -4.21
CA GLY A 94 3.64 -0.73 -4.56
C GLY A 94 4.08 -2.01 -5.24
N GLY A 95 5.36 -2.09 -5.57
CA GLY A 95 5.97 -3.26 -6.20
C GLY A 95 5.68 -3.42 -7.69
N ASP A 96 4.77 -2.65 -8.25
CA ASP A 96 4.48 -2.54 -9.68
C ASP A 96 3.77 -1.20 -9.95
N SER A 97 3.72 -0.80 -11.21
CA SER A 97 3.08 0.44 -11.64
C SER A 97 1.55 0.35 -11.51
N LEU A 98 0.97 1.27 -10.76
CA LEU A 98 -0.48 1.40 -10.63
C LEU A 98 -1.02 2.30 -11.75
N SER A 99 -1.80 1.74 -12.67
CA SER A 99 -2.44 2.57 -13.70
C SER A 99 -3.47 3.50 -13.08
N VAL A 100 -3.57 4.70 -13.65
CA VAL A 100 -4.56 5.72 -13.24
C VAL A 100 -5.99 5.16 -13.26
N GLU A 101 -6.29 4.35 -14.27
CA GLU A 101 -7.61 3.72 -14.41
C GLU A 101 -7.90 2.73 -13.29
N LEU A 102 -6.94 1.86 -12.95
CA LEU A 102 -7.11 0.91 -11.86
C LEU A 102 -7.24 1.61 -10.51
N LYS A 103 -6.43 2.65 -10.29
CA LYS A 103 -6.52 3.47 -9.08
C LYS A 103 -7.92 4.08 -8.93
N ARG A 104 -8.41 4.78 -9.95
CA ARG A 104 -9.75 5.37 -9.94
C ARG A 104 -10.85 4.33 -9.69
N ARG A 105 -10.75 3.18 -10.33
CA ARG A 105 -11.72 2.09 -10.16
C ARG A 105 -11.70 1.52 -8.75
N PHE A 106 -10.51 1.36 -8.16
CA PHE A 106 -10.41 0.84 -6.80
C PHE A 106 -10.80 1.89 -5.75
N ASP A 107 -10.48 3.16 -5.95
CA ASP A 107 -10.94 4.25 -5.07
C ASP A 107 -12.48 4.35 -5.09
N ALA A 108 -13.11 4.26 -6.26
CA ALA A 108 -14.57 4.19 -6.37
C ALA A 108 -15.16 2.94 -5.67
N PHE A 109 -14.47 1.81 -5.75
CA PHE A 109 -14.86 0.62 -5.01
C PHE A 109 -14.80 0.84 -3.49
N LEU A 110 -13.73 1.45 -2.98
CA LEU A 110 -13.57 1.78 -1.57
C LEU A 110 -14.70 2.71 -1.09
N GLU A 111 -14.99 3.78 -1.85
CA GLU A 111 -16.07 4.73 -1.56
C GLU A 111 -17.45 4.04 -1.54
N ALA A 112 -17.74 3.18 -2.52
CA ALA A 112 -18.99 2.43 -2.59
C ALA A 112 -19.18 1.48 -1.38
N HIS A 113 -18.08 1.08 -0.72
CA HIS A 113 -18.08 0.27 0.50
C HIS A 113 -17.94 1.11 1.77
N GLY A 114 -18.07 2.43 1.68
CA GLY A 114 -18.06 3.35 2.83
C GLY A 114 -16.68 3.68 3.41
N ALA A 115 -15.60 3.31 2.72
CA ALA A 115 -14.27 3.75 3.12
C ALA A 115 -14.07 5.23 2.78
N THR A 116 -13.30 5.94 3.60
CA THR A 116 -12.94 7.36 3.42
C THR A 116 -11.50 7.56 2.98
N VAL A 117 -10.83 6.48 2.59
CA VAL A 117 -9.42 6.46 2.19
C VAL A 117 -9.29 6.13 0.71
N HIS A 118 -8.24 6.64 0.10
CA HIS A 118 -7.83 6.34 -1.27
C HIS A 118 -6.55 5.51 -1.29
N VAL A 119 -6.30 4.86 -2.42
CA VAL A 119 -5.05 4.14 -2.62
C VAL A 119 -3.90 5.13 -2.69
N ARG A 120 -2.89 4.90 -1.86
CA ARG A 120 -1.64 5.64 -1.86
C ARG A 120 -0.57 4.80 -2.53
N GLU A 121 0.01 5.33 -3.59
CA GLU A 121 1.07 4.67 -4.33
C GLU A 121 2.42 4.99 -3.71
N GLY A 122 3.27 3.97 -3.58
CA GLY A 122 4.65 4.08 -3.15
C GLY A 122 5.57 3.40 -4.14
N TYR A 123 6.78 3.93 -4.26
CA TYR A 123 7.84 3.36 -5.08
C TYR A 123 9.03 2.98 -4.22
N GLY A 124 9.69 1.91 -4.61
CA GLY A 124 10.92 1.45 -3.99
C GLY A 124 11.57 0.35 -4.81
N THR A 125 12.80 0.04 -4.46
CA THR A 125 13.60 -1.01 -5.09
C THR A 125 14.24 -1.91 -4.04
N THR A 126 14.74 -3.06 -4.46
CA THR A 126 15.45 -3.99 -3.57
C THR A 126 16.69 -3.34 -2.96
N GLU A 127 17.36 -2.46 -3.70
CA GLU A 127 18.57 -1.75 -3.27
C GLU A 127 18.31 -0.79 -2.10
N CYS A 128 17.11 -0.25 -1.98
CA CYS A 128 16.68 0.56 -0.83
C CYS A 128 15.83 -0.23 0.18
N VAL A 129 15.88 -1.55 0.11
CA VAL A 129 15.17 -2.55 0.93
C VAL A 129 13.67 -2.62 0.62
N THR A 130 12.97 -1.49 0.57
CA THR A 130 11.53 -1.45 0.31
C THR A 130 11.12 -0.13 -0.36
N ALA A 131 10.28 0.66 0.27
CA ALA A 131 9.81 1.92 -0.30
C ALA A 131 10.79 3.06 0.00
N SER A 132 10.95 3.96 -0.95
CA SER A 132 11.74 5.20 -0.83
C SER A 132 10.87 6.45 -0.98
N CYS A 133 9.64 6.31 -1.47
CA CYS A 133 8.63 7.38 -1.50
C CYS A 133 7.22 6.83 -1.31
N LEU A 134 6.30 7.73 -1.03
CA LEU A 134 4.89 7.44 -0.85
C LEU A 134 4.05 8.68 -1.17
N THR A 135 2.89 8.50 -1.77
CA THR A 135 1.87 9.56 -1.91
C THR A 135 1.51 10.08 -0.52
N PRO A 136 1.60 11.39 -0.24
CA PRO A 136 1.19 11.98 1.04
C PRO A 136 -0.28 11.76 1.34
N TYR A 137 -0.65 11.81 2.63
CA TYR A 137 -2.03 11.59 3.06
C TYR A 137 -3.00 12.67 2.54
N ASN A 138 -2.56 13.91 2.52
CA ASN A 138 -3.40 15.07 2.20
C ASN A 138 -3.11 15.70 0.83
N GLN A 139 -2.26 15.08 0.04
CA GLN A 139 -1.87 15.61 -1.27
C GLN A 139 -1.82 14.47 -2.26
N GLU A 140 -2.51 14.65 -3.36
CA GLU A 140 -2.54 13.67 -4.42
C GLU A 140 -2.25 14.34 -5.76
N ARG A 141 -1.40 13.70 -6.54
CA ARG A 141 -1.17 14.03 -7.93
C ARG A 141 -1.31 12.75 -8.75
N GLU A 142 -2.25 12.74 -9.64
CA GLU A 142 -2.54 11.58 -10.48
C GLU A 142 -1.29 11.16 -11.29
N GLY A 143 -1.01 9.86 -11.31
CA GLY A 143 0.16 9.28 -11.96
C GLY A 143 1.50 9.53 -11.25
N SER A 144 1.47 10.08 -10.03
CA SER A 144 2.67 10.29 -9.23
C SER A 144 2.88 9.17 -8.22
N ILE A 145 4.13 8.75 -8.05
CA ILE A 145 4.56 7.79 -7.02
C ILE A 145 4.74 8.41 -5.63
N GLY A 146 4.46 9.71 -5.49
CA GLY A 146 4.53 10.43 -4.22
C GLY A 146 5.81 11.23 -4.00
N LEU A 147 6.10 11.52 -2.73
CA LEU A 147 7.27 12.27 -2.29
C LEU A 147 8.31 11.34 -1.63
N PRO A 148 9.60 11.65 -1.75
CA PRO A 148 10.66 10.93 -1.04
C PRO A 148 10.40 10.89 0.46
N TYR A 149 10.82 9.80 1.10
CA TYR A 149 10.82 9.72 2.55
C TYR A 149 11.86 10.67 3.17
N PRO A 150 11.73 11.02 4.47
CA PRO A 150 12.75 11.75 5.18
C PRO A 150 14.14 11.13 4.96
N ASP A 151 15.14 11.97 4.80
CA ASP A 151 16.54 11.58 4.54
C ASP A 151 16.76 10.77 3.25
N THR A 152 15.81 10.85 2.31
CA THR A 152 15.92 10.24 0.99
C THR A 152 15.93 11.33 -0.08
N TYR A 153 16.96 11.31 -0.92
CA TYR A 153 17.17 12.27 -2.00
C TYR A 153 17.07 11.57 -3.34
N TYR A 154 16.34 12.18 -4.28
CA TYR A 154 16.26 11.73 -5.66
C TYR A 154 16.98 12.68 -6.59
N GLN A 155 17.66 12.11 -7.55
CA GLN A 155 18.23 12.81 -8.67
C GLN A 155 17.77 12.14 -9.96
N ILE A 156 17.29 12.90 -10.91
CA ILE A 156 16.95 12.41 -12.24
C ILE A 156 18.15 12.67 -13.15
N CYS A 157 18.69 11.61 -13.73
CA CYS A 157 19.86 11.68 -14.58
C CYS A 157 19.55 11.26 -16.00
N ALA A 158 20.28 11.77 -16.96
CA ALA A 158 20.26 11.28 -18.32
C ALA A 158 20.71 9.80 -18.34
N VAL A 159 20.04 8.99 -19.16
CA VAL A 159 20.28 7.54 -19.24
C VAL A 159 21.77 7.26 -19.53
N GLY A 160 22.38 6.45 -18.66
CA GLY A 160 23.79 6.06 -18.78
C GLY A 160 24.81 7.11 -18.30
N THR A 161 24.36 8.17 -17.66
CA THR A 161 25.24 9.22 -17.08
C THR A 161 24.84 9.54 -15.65
N ASN A 162 25.65 10.40 -14.99
CA ASN A 162 25.30 11.03 -13.72
C ASN A 162 24.88 12.50 -13.91
N ASP A 163 24.66 12.93 -15.14
CA ASP A 163 24.27 14.31 -15.45
C ASP A 163 22.79 14.50 -15.10
N GLU A 164 22.53 15.41 -14.18
CA GLU A 164 21.16 15.74 -13.76
C GLU A 164 20.40 16.38 -14.91
N VAL A 165 19.18 15.95 -15.09
CA VAL A 165 18.22 16.51 -16.06
C VAL A 165 17.00 17.09 -15.36
N PRO A 166 16.37 18.13 -15.92
CA PRO A 166 15.20 18.78 -15.32
C PRO A 166 14.03 17.82 -15.12
#